data_77490a7121a07d9a0f2cbd69cd78c756
#
_entry.id   77490a7121a07d9a0f2cbd69cd78c756
#
_cell.length_a   1.000
_cell.length_b   1.000
_cell.length_c   1.000
_cell.angle_alpha   90.00
_cell.angle_beta   90.00
_cell.angle_gamma   90.00
#
_symmetry.space_group_name_H-M   'P 1'
#
loop_
_entity.id
_entity.type
_entity.pdbx_description
1 polymer ?
#
loop_
_entity_poly.entity_id
_entity_poly.type
_entity_poly.pdbx_seq_one_letter_code
_entity_poly.pdbx_strand_id
1 'polypeptide(L)'
;DHADILVAMNPAALKVNIKEVIPGGLIIIDSSSFTDRGIKKAGYDENPLTNNSLAGLQLISADISHLTIEAVKEFGLGNKDGLRCRNMWTLGLILWIFSKSVNETTNWLEGKFGKDSILTKANIAALNAGHSYAENTEVSEDIIRKVIPITKPTPGKWKAITGAESLAFGLAIAANKSKINMTLCSYPITPASPIMHYLANYQLEGIGIFQAEDEIAACCSAIGVSYACLLYTSDAADELRS
;
A
#
# COMPACT_ATOMS: atom_id res chain seq x y z
N ASP A 1 14.42 -2.67 9.54
CA ASP A 1 14.59 -3.43 8.31
C ASP A 1 15.06 -2.47 7.22
N HIS A 2 15.99 -2.90 6.39
CA HIS A 2 16.50 -2.09 5.29
C HIS A 2 15.84 -2.51 3.97
N ALA A 3 15.78 -1.57 3.01
CA ALA A 3 15.13 -1.77 1.73
C ALA A 3 16.15 -2.13 0.64
N ASP A 4 15.82 -3.11 -0.19
CA ASP A 4 16.60 -3.44 -1.41
C ASP A 4 16.37 -2.43 -2.53
N ILE A 5 15.17 -1.86 -2.59
CA ILE A 5 14.77 -0.90 -3.62
C ILE A 5 14.06 0.29 -2.97
N LEU A 6 14.48 1.49 -3.33
CA LEU A 6 13.79 2.74 -3.00
C LEU A 6 13.22 3.37 -4.26
N VAL A 7 11.93 3.66 -4.25
CA VAL A 7 11.30 4.49 -5.29
C VAL A 7 11.11 5.90 -4.75
N ALA A 8 11.81 6.86 -5.34
CA ALA A 8 11.74 8.26 -4.94
C ALA A 8 11.16 9.14 -6.07
N MET A 9 9.86 9.38 -6.00
CA MET A 9 9.13 10.20 -6.97
C MET A 9 9.46 11.70 -6.90
N ASN A 10 10.30 12.12 -5.94
CA ASN A 10 10.76 13.50 -5.79
C ASN A 10 12.01 13.57 -4.88
N PRO A 11 12.76 14.69 -4.90
CA PRO A 11 13.98 14.84 -4.11
C PRO A 11 13.77 14.71 -2.59
N ALA A 12 12.63 15.14 -2.06
CA ALA A 12 12.35 15.05 -0.63
C ALA A 12 12.18 13.58 -0.19
N ALA A 13 11.50 12.77 -0.99
CA ALA A 13 11.36 11.34 -0.75
C ALA A 13 12.73 10.63 -0.75
N LEU A 14 13.61 11.00 -1.68
CA LEU A 14 14.98 10.48 -1.71
C LEU A 14 15.72 10.85 -0.43
N LYS A 15 15.71 12.12 -0.03
CA LYS A 15 16.45 12.62 1.14
C LYS A 15 16.07 11.92 2.44
N VAL A 16 14.79 11.70 2.63
CA VAL A 16 14.27 11.11 3.89
C VAL A 16 14.59 9.62 3.97
N ASN A 17 14.51 8.89 2.85
CA ASN A 17 14.49 7.44 2.86
C ASN A 17 15.80 6.79 2.38
N ILE A 18 16.74 7.53 1.83
CA ILE A 18 17.99 6.96 1.27
C ILE A 18 18.79 6.14 2.28
N LYS A 19 18.78 6.55 3.55
CA LYS A 19 19.49 5.86 4.65
C LYS A 19 18.92 4.47 4.97
N GLU A 20 17.71 4.18 4.54
CA GLU A 20 17.07 2.88 4.73
C GLU A 20 17.43 1.87 3.62
N VAL A 21 18.17 2.30 2.59
CA VAL A 21 18.57 1.44 1.48
C VAL A 21 19.86 0.70 1.84
N ILE A 22 19.87 -0.62 1.55
CA ILE A 22 21.09 -1.44 1.76
C ILE A 22 22.22 -0.99 0.83
N PRO A 23 23.50 -1.21 1.20
CA PRO A 23 24.63 -1.03 0.29
C PRO A 23 24.43 -1.83 -0.99
N GLY A 24 24.67 -1.21 -2.15
CA GLY A 24 24.38 -1.81 -3.47
C GLY A 24 22.90 -1.90 -3.84
N GLY A 25 22.01 -1.35 -3.00
CA GLY A 25 20.58 -1.29 -3.29
C GLY A 25 20.24 -0.41 -4.48
N LEU A 26 19.03 -0.55 -4.98
CA LEU A 26 18.54 0.13 -6.18
C LEU A 26 17.67 1.33 -5.82
N ILE A 27 17.95 2.47 -6.46
CA ILE A 27 17.11 3.66 -6.40
C ILE A 27 16.44 3.88 -7.75
N ILE A 28 15.14 4.06 -7.75
CA ILE A 28 14.34 4.43 -8.93
C ILE A 28 13.81 5.84 -8.71
N ILE A 29 14.07 6.74 -9.63
CA ILE A 29 13.62 8.13 -9.54
C ILE A 29 12.80 8.56 -10.74
N ASP A 30 11.85 9.47 -10.48
CA ASP A 30 11.19 10.26 -11.52
C ASP A 30 12.01 11.52 -11.79
N SER A 31 12.83 11.49 -12.86
CA SER A 31 13.79 12.57 -13.18
C SER A 31 13.12 13.91 -13.39
N SER A 32 11.87 13.94 -13.88
CA SER A 32 11.11 15.19 -14.11
C SER A 32 10.89 16.00 -12.82
N SER A 33 10.93 15.36 -11.67
CA SER A 33 10.73 15.97 -10.35
C SER A 33 12.04 16.55 -9.77
N PHE A 34 13.21 16.15 -10.29
CA PHE A 34 14.51 16.58 -9.80
C PHE A 34 15.00 17.89 -10.45
N THR A 35 14.11 18.87 -10.50
CA THR A 35 14.41 20.22 -10.93
C THR A 35 15.20 20.99 -9.85
N ASP A 36 15.93 22.04 -10.21
CA ASP A 36 16.67 22.90 -9.27
C ASP A 36 15.76 23.40 -8.13
N ARG A 37 14.52 23.77 -8.45
CA ARG A 37 13.53 24.20 -7.46
C ARG A 37 13.14 23.03 -6.53
N GLY A 38 12.93 21.84 -7.05
CA GLY A 38 12.60 20.64 -6.29
C GLY A 38 13.72 20.24 -5.35
N ILE A 39 14.95 20.26 -5.84
CA ILE A 39 16.17 19.95 -5.08
C ILE A 39 16.36 20.93 -3.92
N LYS A 40 16.30 22.26 -4.20
CA LYS A 40 16.38 23.29 -3.15
C LYS A 40 15.25 23.18 -2.12
N LYS A 41 14.01 22.93 -2.56
CA LYS A 41 12.86 22.74 -1.64
C LYS A 41 13.03 21.53 -0.73
N ALA A 42 13.70 20.48 -1.20
CA ALA A 42 14.05 19.32 -0.38
C ALA A 42 15.23 19.57 0.57
N GLY A 43 15.86 20.75 0.50
CA GLY A 43 16.97 21.14 1.33
C GLY A 43 18.31 20.51 0.95
N TYR A 44 18.49 20.17 -0.33
CA TYR A 44 19.81 19.81 -0.87
C TYR A 44 20.56 21.08 -1.30
N ASP A 45 21.85 21.14 -0.99
CA ASP A 45 22.74 22.21 -1.46
C ASP A 45 23.14 22.00 -2.91
N GLU A 46 23.33 20.73 -3.32
CA GLU A 46 23.68 20.32 -4.66
C GLU A 46 22.76 19.21 -5.16
N ASN A 47 22.75 19.00 -6.47
CA ASN A 47 21.96 17.91 -7.06
C ASN A 47 22.52 16.53 -6.65
N PRO A 48 21.76 15.73 -5.87
CA PRO A 48 22.24 14.43 -5.41
C PRO A 48 22.50 13.41 -6.53
N LEU A 49 21.99 13.67 -7.74
CA LEU A 49 22.20 12.80 -8.90
C LEU A 49 23.56 13.03 -9.56
N THR A 50 24.24 14.16 -9.27
CA THR A 50 25.50 14.56 -9.92
C THR A 50 26.67 14.71 -8.95
N ASN A 51 26.44 14.74 -7.65
CA ASN A 51 27.46 15.01 -6.63
C ASN A 51 28.01 13.77 -5.90
N ASN A 52 27.93 12.60 -6.52
CA ASN A 52 28.35 11.31 -5.94
C ASN A 52 27.66 10.89 -4.63
N SER A 53 26.59 11.57 -4.19
CA SER A 53 25.86 11.20 -2.97
C SER A 53 25.25 9.79 -3.05
N LEU A 54 25.06 9.27 -4.26
CA LEU A 54 24.51 7.95 -4.52
C LEU A 54 25.60 6.91 -4.86
N ALA A 55 26.87 7.22 -4.60
CA ALA A 55 27.98 6.29 -4.87
C ALA A 55 27.78 4.99 -4.09
N GLY A 56 27.94 3.85 -4.77
CA GLY A 56 27.71 2.52 -4.20
C GLY A 56 26.26 2.05 -4.21
N LEU A 57 25.34 2.82 -4.79
CA LEU A 57 23.96 2.44 -5.06
C LEU A 57 23.72 2.32 -6.57
N GLN A 58 22.78 1.49 -6.97
CA GLN A 58 22.32 1.41 -8.35
C GLN A 58 21.25 2.48 -8.60
N LEU A 59 21.22 3.11 -9.75
CA LEU A 59 20.27 4.18 -10.05
C LEU A 59 19.56 3.94 -11.38
N ILE A 60 18.24 3.93 -11.36
CA ILE A 60 17.38 4.09 -12.53
C ILE A 60 16.80 5.49 -12.50
N SER A 61 17.20 6.32 -13.45
CA SER A 61 16.67 7.66 -13.64
C SER A 61 15.81 7.69 -14.91
N ALA A 62 14.49 7.75 -14.75
CA ALA A 62 13.55 7.80 -15.86
C ALA A 62 12.59 8.99 -15.71
N ASP A 63 12.17 9.59 -16.81
CA ASP A 63 11.08 10.58 -16.80
C ASP A 63 9.73 9.85 -16.70
N ILE A 64 9.47 9.30 -15.50
CA ILE A 64 8.29 8.48 -15.21
C ILE A 64 7.01 9.25 -15.50
N SER A 65 6.99 10.52 -15.15
CA SER A 65 5.82 11.38 -15.38
C SER A 65 5.48 11.52 -16.86
N HIS A 66 6.45 11.82 -17.68
CA HIS A 66 6.26 11.95 -19.15
C HIS A 66 5.89 10.60 -19.77
N LEU A 67 6.66 9.56 -19.47
CA LEU A 67 6.42 8.20 -19.99
C LEU A 67 5.03 7.67 -19.59
N THR A 68 4.55 8.00 -18.40
CA THR A 68 3.20 7.64 -17.98
C THR A 68 2.15 8.38 -18.79
N ILE A 69 2.29 9.71 -18.98
CA ILE A 69 1.33 10.50 -19.79
C ILE A 69 1.26 9.97 -21.22
N GLU A 70 2.39 9.67 -21.84
CA GLU A 70 2.40 9.11 -23.20
C GLU A 70 1.69 7.72 -23.22
N ALA A 71 1.93 6.87 -22.25
CA ALA A 71 1.29 5.55 -22.19
C ALA A 71 -0.23 5.60 -22.02
N VAL A 72 -0.77 6.65 -21.40
CA VAL A 72 -2.22 6.79 -21.16
C VAL A 72 -2.92 7.78 -22.09
N LYS A 73 -2.22 8.35 -23.05
CA LYS A 73 -2.69 9.41 -23.94
C LYS A 73 -3.95 9.03 -24.74
N GLU A 74 -4.00 7.81 -25.23
CA GLU A 74 -5.13 7.30 -26.03
C GLU A 74 -6.46 7.26 -25.26
N PHE A 75 -6.44 7.25 -23.92
CA PHE A 75 -7.63 7.22 -23.09
C PHE A 75 -8.26 8.59 -22.85
N GLY A 76 -7.71 9.67 -23.39
CA GLY A 76 -8.27 11.02 -23.30
C GLY A 76 -8.28 11.61 -21.88
N LEU A 77 -7.46 11.08 -20.97
CA LEU A 77 -7.33 11.59 -19.60
C LEU A 77 -6.62 12.95 -19.60
N GLY A 78 -7.12 13.88 -18.78
CA GLY A 78 -6.38 15.11 -18.52
C GLY A 78 -5.03 14.84 -17.83
N ASN A 79 -4.06 15.75 -17.97
CA ASN A 79 -2.71 15.57 -17.42
C ASN A 79 -2.69 15.19 -15.94
N LYS A 80 -3.58 15.77 -15.12
CA LYS A 80 -3.66 15.48 -13.69
C LYS A 80 -4.10 14.04 -13.42
N ASP A 81 -5.06 13.53 -14.16
CA ASP A 81 -5.57 12.17 -13.97
C ASP A 81 -4.64 11.14 -14.61
N GLY A 82 -4.01 11.47 -15.74
CA GLY A 82 -2.96 10.65 -16.32
C GLY A 82 -1.78 10.46 -15.37
N LEU A 83 -1.32 11.52 -14.70
CA LEU A 83 -0.24 11.46 -13.71
C LEU A 83 -0.57 10.58 -12.49
N ARG A 84 -1.83 10.32 -12.18
CA ARG A 84 -2.20 9.38 -11.11
C ARG A 84 -1.83 7.94 -11.44
N CYS A 85 -1.65 7.62 -12.72
CA CYS A 85 -1.22 6.29 -13.17
C CYS A 85 0.29 6.02 -12.98
N ARG A 86 1.09 7.01 -12.55
CA ARG A 86 2.56 6.86 -12.34
C ARG A 86 2.93 5.70 -11.42
N ASN A 87 2.13 5.47 -10.39
CA ASN A 87 2.39 4.38 -9.47
C ASN A 87 2.29 3.01 -10.18
N MET A 88 1.36 2.88 -11.14
CA MET A 88 1.24 1.65 -11.93
C MET A 88 2.38 1.50 -12.91
N TRP A 89 2.82 2.58 -13.55
CA TRP A 89 4.01 2.55 -14.41
C TRP A 89 5.24 2.07 -13.62
N THR A 90 5.48 2.67 -12.45
CA THR A 90 6.60 2.29 -11.58
C THR A 90 6.46 0.86 -11.07
N LEU A 91 5.25 0.43 -10.72
CA LEU A 91 4.99 -0.95 -10.31
C LEU A 91 5.33 -1.94 -11.45
N GLY A 92 4.98 -1.61 -12.70
CA GLY A 92 5.35 -2.41 -13.87
C GLY A 92 6.85 -2.62 -13.99
N LEU A 93 7.64 -1.56 -13.85
CA LEU A 93 9.10 -1.63 -13.80
C LEU A 93 9.61 -2.53 -12.67
N ILE A 94 9.06 -2.39 -11.47
CA ILE A 94 9.43 -3.21 -10.31
C ILE A 94 9.08 -4.68 -10.54
N LEU A 95 7.90 -4.97 -11.07
CA LEU A 95 7.49 -6.35 -11.37
C LEU A 95 8.46 -7.01 -12.35
N TRP A 96 8.93 -6.28 -13.36
CA TRP A 96 9.94 -6.78 -14.27
C TRP A 96 11.27 -7.08 -13.55
N ILE A 97 11.77 -6.16 -12.70
CA ILE A 97 13.01 -6.33 -11.93
C ILE A 97 12.94 -7.61 -11.08
N PHE A 98 11.79 -7.91 -10.49
CA PHE A 98 11.58 -9.12 -9.69
C PHE A 98 11.10 -10.34 -10.49
N SER A 99 11.08 -10.28 -11.83
CA SER A 99 10.58 -11.34 -12.70
C SER A 99 9.16 -11.80 -12.35
N LYS A 100 8.31 -10.86 -11.98
CA LYS A 100 6.89 -11.10 -11.63
C LYS A 100 5.97 -10.73 -12.78
N SER A 101 4.89 -11.53 -12.95
CA SER A 101 3.84 -11.24 -13.93
C SER A 101 3.00 -10.02 -13.53
N VAL A 102 2.57 -9.27 -14.50
CA VAL A 102 1.60 -8.16 -14.33
C VAL A 102 0.15 -8.65 -14.14
N ASN A 103 -0.13 -9.93 -14.39
CA ASN A 103 -1.49 -10.47 -14.44
C ASN A 103 -2.26 -10.31 -13.13
N GLU A 104 -1.63 -10.53 -11.99
CA GLU A 104 -2.30 -10.40 -10.69
C GLU A 104 -2.73 -8.94 -10.43
N THR A 105 -1.86 -7.99 -10.78
CA THR A 105 -2.18 -6.55 -10.66
C THR A 105 -3.28 -6.15 -11.64
N THR A 106 -3.26 -6.68 -12.86
CA THR A 106 -4.31 -6.46 -13.85
C THR A 106 -5.67 -6.95 -13.36
N ASN A 107 -5.74 -8.19 -12.86
CA ASN A 107 -6.97 -8.76 -12.31
C ASN A 107 -7.48 -7.95 -11.10
N TRP A 108 -6.57 -7.48 -10.25
CA TRP A 108 -6.94 -6.62 -9.13
C TRP A 108 -7.51 -5.27 -9.58
N LEU A 109 -6.91 -4.63 -10.59
CA LEU A 109 -7.41 -3.37 -11.16
C LEU A 109 -8.82 -3.55 -11.76
N GLU A 110 -9.04 -4.63 -12.51
CA GLU A 110 -10.33 -4.98 -13.09
C GLU A 110 -11.40 -5.21 -12.02
N GLY A 111 -11.05 -5.92 -10.95
CA GLY A 111 -11.96 -6.17 -9.82
C GLY A 111 -12.30 -4.91 -9.03
N LYS A 112 -11.35 -3.97 -8.91
CA LYS A 112 -11.51 -2.75 -8.10
C LYS A 112 -12.28 -1.64 -8.81
N PHE A 113 -12.00 -1.40 -10.09
CA PHE A 113 -12.53 -0.25 -10.84
C PHE A 113 -13.51 -0.64 -11.95
N GLY A 114 -13.72 -1.96 -12.17
CA GLY A 114 -14.50 -2.49 -13.28
C GLY A 114 -13.67 -2.65 -14.55
N LYS A 115 -13.89 -3.74 -15.26
CA LYS A 115 -13.10 -4.15 -16.43
C LYS A 115 -13.12 -3.13 -17.57
N ASP A 116 -14.27 -2.52 -17.83
CA ASP A 116 -14.48 -1.58 -18.93
C ASP A 116 -14.19 -0.12 -18.60
N SER A 117 -13.83 0.18 -17.35
CA SER A 117 -13.52 1.51 -16.90
C SER A 117 -12.30 2.08 -17.62
N ILE A 118 -12.39 3.33 -18.05
CA ILE A 118 -11.25 4.08 -18.62
C ILE A 118 -10.07 4.12 -17.64
N LEU A 119 -10.35 4.26 -16.35
CA LEU A 119 -9.33 4.26 -15.31
C LEU A 119 -8.60 2.92 -15.23
N THR A 120 -9.33 1.80 -15.37
CA THR A 120 -8.73 0.46 -15.39
C THR A 120 -7.80 0.32 -16.59
N LYS A 121 -8.28 0.65 -17.79
CA LYS A 121 -7.53 0.54 -19.04
C LYS A 121 -6.26 1.41 -19.00
N ALA A 122 -6.36 2.65 -18.52
CA ALA A 122 -5.23 3.55 -18.39
C ALA A 122 -4.19 3.04 -17.37
N ASN A 123 -4.62 2.54 -16.21
CA ASN A 123 -3.69 1.98 -15.22
C ASN A 123 -3.00 0.71 -15.74
N ILE A 124 -3.70 -0.14 -16.49
CA ILE A 124 -3.11 -1.34 -17.12
C ILE A 124 -2.11 -0.92 -18.21
N ALA A 125 -2.43 0.09 -19.02
CA ALA A 125 -1.51 0.61 -20.03
C ALA A 125 -0.23 1.17 -19.39
N ALA A 126 -0.36 1.96 -18.33
CA ALA A 126 0.78 2.46 -17.58
C ALA A 126 1.61 1.32 -16.96
N LEU A 127 0.97 0.30 -16.37
CA LEU A 127 1.63 -0.88 -15.81
C LEU A 127 2.46 -1.62 -16.87
N ASN A 128 1.85 -1.89 -18.02
CA ASN A 128 2.52 -2.57 -19.13
C ASN A 128 3.66 -1.72 -19.71
N ALA A 129 3.47 -0.40 -19.83
CA ALA A 129 4.50 0.50 -20.32
C ALA A 129 5.73 0.52 -19.40
N GLY A 130 5.54 0.53 -18.08
CA GLY A 130 6.64 0.43 -17.13
C GLY A 130 7.38 -0.90 -17.19
N HIS A 131 6.64 -2.01 -17.38
CA HIS A 131 7.23 -3.34 -17.54
C HIS A 131 8.06 -3.42 -18.83
N SER A 132 7.50 -2.95 -19.96
CA SER A 132 8.19 -2.97 -21.26
C SER A 132 9.35 -1.97 -21.33
N TYR A 133 9.30 -0.87 -20.57
CA TYR A 133 10.42 0.08 -20.49
C TYR A 133 11.70 -0.62 -20.03
N ALA A 134 11.58 -1.47 -19.02
CA ALA A 134 12.73 -2.21 -18.50
C ALA A 134 13.26 -3.28 -19.46
N GLU A 135 12.41 -3.83 -20.33
CA GLU A 135 12.83 -4.78 -21.37
C GLU A 135 13.62 -4.11 -22.50
N ASN A 136 13.22 -2.88 -22.86
CA ASN A 136 13.68 -2.20 -24.08
C ASN A 136 14.82 -1.22 -23.83
N THR A 137 15.14 -0.91 -22.59
CA THR A 137 16.22 0.01 -22.23
C THR A 137 17.46 -0.75 -21.75
N GLU A 138 18.65 -0.14 -21.91
CA GLU A 138 19.93 -0.65 -21.40
C GLU A 138 19.95 -0.87 -19.87
N VAL A 139 18.85 -0.46 -19.20
CA VAL A 139 18.58 -0.78 -17.80
C VAL A 139 18.70 -2.29 -17.52
N SER A 140 18.51 -3.13 -18.53
CA SER A 140 18.55 -4.58 -18.40
C SER A 140 19.97 -5.14 -18.22
N GLU A 141 21.02 -4.48 -18.69
CA GLU A 141 22.39 -5.00 -18.64
C GLU A 141 23.10 -4.71 -17.32
N ASP A 142 22.80 -3.56 -16.70
CA ASP A 142 23.47 -3.09 -15.48
C ASP A 142 22.73 -3.46 -14.18
N ILE A 143 21.46 -3.82 -14.26
CA ILE A 143 20.66 -4.13 -13.06
C ILE A 143 20.57 -5.62 -12.81
N ILE A 144 21.10 -6.02 -11.67
CA ILE A 144 20.96 -7.39 -11.20
C ILE A 144 19.48 -7.66 -10.93
N ARG A 145 18.85 -8.47 -11.78
CA ARG A 145 17.49 -8.96 -11.55
C ARG A 145 17.41 -9.70 -10.22
N LYS A 146 16.54 -9.22 -9.36
CA LYS A 146 16.32 -9.85 -8.05
C LYS A 146 15.24 -10.91 -8.17
N VAL A 147 15.57 -12.14 -7.80
CA VAL A 147 14.59 -13.23 -7.72
C VAL A 147 14.15 -13.35 -6.27
N ILE A 148 12.85 -13.11 -6.03
CA ILE A 148 12.28 -13.40 -4.72
C ILE A 148 12.11 -14.92 -4.62
N PRO A 149 12.78 -15.59 -3.67
CA PRO A 149 12.64 -17.05 -3.52
C PRO A 149 11.18 -17.37 -3.20
N ILE A 150 10.61 -18.27 -4.00
CA ILE A 150 9.26 -18.77 -3.75
C ILE A 150 9.37 -19.80 -2.63
N THR A 151 9.06 -19.39 -1.42
CA THR A 151 8.81 -20.33 -0.33
C THR A 151 7.53 -21.09 -0.69
N LYS A 152 7.61 -22.39 -0.87
CA LYS A 152 6.40 -23.21 -1.08
C LYS A 152 5.56 -23.10 0.20
N PRO A 153 4.38 -22.49 0.16
CA PRO A 153 3.54 -22.42 1.34
C PRO A 153 3.09 -23.83 1.76
N THR A 154 2.86 -24.05 3.04
CA THR A 154 2.20 -25.28 3.50
C THR A 154 0.90 -25.46 2.73
N PRO A 155 0.57 -26.70 2.28
CA PRO A 155 -0.67 -26.93 1.54
C PRO A 155 -1.89 -26.39 2.31
N GLY A 156 -2.75 -25.63 1.64
CA GLY A 156 -3.92 -25.01 2.27
C GLY A 156 -4.45 -23.82 1.48
N LYS A 157 -5.55 -23.25 1.98
CA LYS A 157 -6.08 -21.98 1.48
C LYS A 157 -5.48 -20.83 2.28
N TRP A 158 -4.77 -19.96 1.60
CA TRP A 158 -4.11 -18.81 2.19
C TRP A 158 -4.83 -17.51 1.79
N LYS A 159 -4.92 -16.59 2.73
CA LYS A 159 -5.43 -15.24 2.50
C LYS A 159 -4.50 -14.24 3.21
N ALA A 160 -4.09 -13.21 2.52
CA ALA A 160 -3.43 -12.08 3.15
C ALA A 160 -4.50 -11.24 3.87
N ILE A 161 -4.35 -11.07 5.17
CA ILE A 161 -5.27 -10.27 5.99
C ILE A 161 -4.48 -9.31 6.87
N THR A 162 -5.11 -8.22 7.27
CA THR A 162 -4.55 -7.31 8.28
C THR A 162 -4.78 -7.85 9.69
N GLY A 163 -4.02 -7.34 10.69
CA GLY A 163 -4.26 -7.67 12.10
C GLY A 163 -5.69 -7.34 12.55
N ALA A 164 -6.22 -6.18 12.11
CA ALA A 164 -7.60 -5.78 12.41
C ALA A 164 -8.64 -6.74 11.81
N GLU A 165 -8.45 -7.20 10.57
CA GLU A 165 -9.33 -8.19 9.95
C GLU A 165 -9.23 -9.54 10.66
N SER A 166 -8.04 -9.96 11.06
CA SER A 166 -7.81 -11.20 11.80
C SER A 166 -8.49 -11.19 13.16
N LEU A 167 -8.39 -10.08 13.89
CA LEU A 167 -9.06 -9.91 15.17
C LEU A 167 -10.58 -9.93 15.03
N ALA A 168 -11.13 -9.18 14.10
CA ALA A 168 -12.56 -9.17 13.80
C ALA A 168 -13.08 -10.58 13.46
N PHE A 169 -12.33 -11.31 12.63
CA PHE A 169 -12.66 -12.68 12.27
C PHE A 169 -12.62 -13.64 13.48
N GLY A 170 -11.60 -13.49 14.35
CA GLY A 170 -11.47 -14.25 15.58
C GLY A 170 -12.66 -14.03 16.54
N LEU A 171 -13.06 -12.76 16.72
CA LEU A 171 -14.24 -12.40 17.54
C LEU A 171 -15.53 -12.98 16.97
N ALA A 172 -15.71 -12.90 15.65
CA ALA A 172 -16.86 -13.45 14.96
C ALA A 172 -16.97 -14.98 15.13
N ILE A 173 -15.84 -15.70 15.01
CA ILE A 173 -15.78 -17.14 15.24
C ILE A 173 -16.08 -17.48 16.72
N ALA A 174 -15.50 -16.70 17.64
CA ALA A 174 -15.71 -16.92 19.07
C ALA A 174 -17.20 -16.79 19.45
N ALA A 175 -17.87 -15.72 18.99
CA ALA A 175 -19.30 -15.52 19.20
C ALA A 175 -20.13 -16.68 18.63
N ASN A 176 -19.86 -17.08 17.38
CA ASN A 176 -20.58 -18.17 16.73
C ASN A 176 -20.39 -19.53 17.44
N LYS A 177 -19.15 -19.85 17.83
CA LYS A 177 -18.85 -21.12 18.53
C LYS A 177 -19.40 -21.19 19.94
N SER A 178 -19.35 -20.08 20.67
CA SER A 178 -19.88 -20.02 22.04
C SER A 178 -21.40 -19.96 22.09
N LYS A 179 -22.05 -19.61 20.98
CA LYS A 179 -23.49 -19.32 20.88
C LYS A 179 -23.95 -18.21 21.84
N ILE A 180 -23.05 -17.31 22.16
CA ILE A 180 -23.31 -16.14 23.00
C ILE A 180 -23.38 -14.90 22.07
N ASN A 181 -24.45 -14.11 22.22
CA ASN A 181 -24.55 -12.84 21.53
C ASN A 181 -23.43 -11.91 22.03
N MET A 182 -22.72 -11.31 21.09
CA MET A 182 -21.60 -10.40 21.35
C MET A 182 -21.94 -9.00 20.86
N THR A 183 -21.55 -7.97 21.62
CA THR A 183 -21.63 -6.59 21.15
C THR A 183 -20.25 -5.95 21.24
N LEU A 184 -19.76 -5.44 20.12
CA LEU A 184 -18.57 -4.58 20.09
C LEU A 184 -19.02 -3.14 20.38
N CYS A 185 -18.53 -2.58 21.50
CA CYS A 185 -18.67 -1.16 21.81
C CYS A 185 -17.33 -0.48 21.52
N SER A 186 -17.30 0.43 20.54
CA SER A 186 -16.08 1.10 20.11
C SER A 186 -16.38 2.53 19.66
N TYR A 187 -15.35 3.32 19.42
CA TYR A 187 -15.44 4.70 18.96
C TYR A 187 -14.47 4.93 17.77
N PRO A 188 -14.65 6.00 16.97
CA PRO A 188 -13.80 6.25 15.80
C PRO A 188 -12.39 6.68 16.22
N ILE A 189 -11.44 5.75 16.16
CA ILE A 189 -10.01 5.99 16.46
C ILE A 189 -9.11 5.21 15.50
N THR A 190 -8.04 5.83 15.07
CA THR A 190 -6.98 5.18 14.30
C THR A 190 -5.94 4.60 15.26
N PRO A 191 -5.55 3.31 15.13
CA PRO A 191 -5.84 2.38 14.03
C PRO A 191 -6.98 1.38 14.28
N ALA A 192 -7.80 1.51 15.33
CA ALA A 192 -8.75 0.49 15.77
C ALA A 192 -10.07 0.44 14.96
N SER A 193 -10.52 1.55 14.38
CA SER A 193 -11.76 1.61 13.60
C SER A 193 -11.95 0.51 12.53
N PRO A 194 -10.91 0.00 11.85
CA PRO A 194 -11.06 -1.10 10.91
C PRO A 194 -11.67 -2.36 11.51
N ILE A 195 -11.45 -2.67 12.80
CA ILE A 195 -12.02 -3.85 13.47
C ILE A 195 -13.55 -3.78 13.43
N MET A 196 -14.10 -2.63 13.81
CA MET A 196 -15.53 -2.37 13.79
C MET A 196 -16.11 -2.51 12.36
N HIS A 197 -15.41 -1.97 11.36
CA HIS A 197 -15.83 -2.04 9.97
C HIS A 197 -15.84 -3.48 9.43
N TYR A 198 -14.83 -4.29 9.77
CA TYR A 198 -14.79 -5.70 9.37
C TYR A 198 -15.91 -6.50 10.01
N LEU A 199 -16.17 -6.31 11.31
CA LEU A 199 -17.30 -6.97 11.99
C LEU A 199 -18.65 -6.58 11.40
N ALA A 200 -18.84 -5.28 11.09
CA ALA A 200 -20.05 -4.79 10.43
C ALA A 200 -20.29 -5.46 9.07
N ASN A 201 -19.22 -5.65 8.31
CA ASN A 201 -19.29 -6.28 6.99
C ASN A 201 -19.64 -7.77 7.03
N TYR A 202 -19.35 -8.48 8.12
CA TYR A 202 -19.67 -9.90 8.23
C TYR A 202 -21.16 -10.18 8.42
N GLN A 203 -21.95 -9.21 8.90
CA GLN A 203 -23.40 -9.29 9.06
C GLN A 203 -23.87 -10.62 9.74
N LEU A 204 -23.15 -11.07 10.77
CA LEU A 204 -23.42 -12.33 11.43
C LEU A 204 -24.51 -12.14 12.52
N GLU A 205 -25.46 -13.11 12.59
CA GLU A 205 -26.42 -13.15 13.67
C GLU A 205 -25.72 -13.24 15.03
N GLY A 206 -26.26 -12.52 16.02
CA GLY A 206 -25.72 -12.51 17.37
C GLY A 206 -24.52 -11.57 17.56
N ILE A 207 -24.11 -10.79 16.55
CA ILE A 207 -23.08 -9.77 16.68
C ILE A 207 -23.69 -8.39 16.53
N GLY A 208 -23.75 -7.66 17.64
CA GLY A 208 -24.11 -6.25 17.69
C GLY A 208 -22.88 -5.34 17.57
N ILE A 209 -23.07 -4.16 17.01
CA ILE A 209 -22.03 -3.12 16.93
C ILE A 209 -22.63 -1.83 17.42
N PHE A 210 -21.97 -1.23 18.39
CA PHE A 210 -22.30 0.09 18.91
C PHE A 210 -21.13 1.03 18.76
N GLN A 211 -21.30 2.07 17.96
CA GLN A 211 -20.31 3.13 17.82
C GLN A 211 -20.65 4.27 18.77
N ALA A 212 -19.80 4.46 19.76
CA ALA A 212 -19.87 5.57 20.71
C ALA A 212 -19.19 6.83 20.14
N GLU A 213 -19.37 7.94 20.81
CA GLU A 213 -18.75 9.23 20.51
C GLU A 213 -17.27 9.24 20.88
N ASP A 214 -16.93 8.67 22.05
CA ASP A 214 -15.60 8.61 22.63
C ASP A 214 -15.37 7.32 23.41
N GLU A 215 -14.15 7.15 23.96
CA GLU A 215 -13.74 5.99 24.74
C GLU A 215 -14.55 5.80 26.02
N ILE A 216 -14.91 6.89 26.70
CA ILE A 216 -15.67 6.84 27.95
C ILE A 216 -17.07 6.29 27.66
N ALA A 217 -17.73 6.82 26.63
CA ALA A 217 -19.02 6.36 26.18
C ALA A 217 -18.99 4.91 25.70
N ALA A 218 -17.91 4.48 25.01
CA ALA A 218 -17.72 3.09 24.59
C ALA A 218 -17.61 2.14 25.80
N CYS A 219 -16.79 2.49 26.80
CA CYS A 219 -16.66 1.73 28.02
C CYS A 219 -17.99 1.64 28.80
N CYS A 220 -18.68 2.75 29.00
CA CYS A 220 -19.96 2.78 29.68
C CYS A 220 -21.01 1.92 28.97
N SER A 221 -21.01 1.96 27.62
CA SER A 221 -21.89 1.12 26.81
C SER A 221 -21.57 -0.36 26.95
N ALA A 222 -20.29 -0.74 26.97
CA ALA A 222 -19.87 -2.12 27.17
C ALA A 222 -20.32 -2.65 28.56
N ILE A 223 -20.19 -1.82 29.60
CA ILE A 223 -20.69 -2.15 30.93
C ILE A 223 -22.23 -2.36 30.90
N GLY A 224 -22.96 -1.45 30.25
CA GLY A 224 -24.41 -1.55 30.08
C GLY A 224 -24.82 -2.85 29.36
N VAL A 225 -24.13 -3.18 28.28
CA VAL A 225 -24.34 -4.44 27.54
C VAL A 225 -24.08 -5.66 28.42
N SER A 226 -23.08 -5.63 29.30
CA SER A 226 -22.77 -6.74 30.19
C SER A 226 -23.90 -7.01 31.21
N TYR A 227 -24.58 -5.98 31.67
CA TYR A 227 -25.78 -6.13 32.55
C TYR A 227 -26.95 -6.79 31.83
N ALA A 228 -27.00 -6.69 30.49
CA ALA A 228 -28.00 -7.40 29.68
C ALA A 228 -27.61 -8.86 29.38
N CYS A 229 -26.62 -9.42 30.07
CA CYS A 229 -26.10 -10.79 29.90
C CYS A 229 -25.61 -11.11 28.48
N LEU A 230 -25.07 -10.13 27.79
CA LEU A 230 -24.43 -10.29 26.49
C LEU A 230 -22.92 -10.32 26.66
N LEU A 231 -22.22 -11.11 25.83
CA LEU A 231 -20.77 -11.02 25.72
C LEU A 231 -20.41 -9.69 25.09
N TYR A 232 -19.53 -8.94 25.72
CA TYR A 232 -19.07 -7.64 25.22
C TYR A 232 -17.56 -7.62 24.99
N THR A 233 -17.13 -6.72 24.16
CA THR A 233 -15.73 -6.34 23.98
C THR A 233 -15.65 -4.83 23.80
N SER A 234 -14.63 -4.23 24.35
CA SER A 234 -14.38 -2.81 24.29
C SER A 234 -12.91 -2.58 23.95
N ASP A 235 -12.65 -1.57 23.15
CA ASP A 235 -11.32 -1.10 22.79
C ASP A 235 -11.02 0.18 23.60
N ALA A 236 -10.82 0.01 24.90
CA ALA A 236 -10.45 1.08 25.82
C ALA A 236 -9.00 0.98 26.29
N ALA A 237 -8.18 0.17 25.60
CA ALA A 237 -6.87 -0.24 26.12
C ALA A 237 -5.72 0.73 25.85
N ASP A 238 -5.92 1.82 25.13
CA ASP A 238 -4.82 2.67 24.68
C ASP A 238 -4.33 3.71 25.69
N GLU A 239 -4.94 3.80 26.88
CA GLU A 239 -4.59 4.85 27.84
C GLU A 239 -3.70 4.38 29.00
N LEU A 240 -2.90 3.33 28.81
CA LEU A 240 -1.75 3.08 29.69
C LEU A 240 -0.59 4.00 29.26
N ARG A 241 -0.78 5.30 29.39
CA ARG A 241 0.30 6.27 29.51
C ARG A 241 0.61 6.46 30.99
N SER A 242 1.52 5.65 31.47
CA SER A 242 2.28 6.01 32.68
C SER A 242 3.56 6.71 32.27
#